data_a48b431a038313e2a5ad01ddc286cc05
#
_entry.id   a48b431a038313e2a5ad01ddc286cc05
#
_cell.length_a   1.000
_cell.length_b   1.000
_cell.length_c   1.000
_cell.angle_alpha   90.00
_cell.angle_beta   90.00
_cell.angle_gamma   90.00
#
_symmetry.space_group_name_H-M   'P 1'
#
loop_
_entity.id
_entity.type
_entity.pdbx_description
1 polymer ?
#
loop_
_entity_poly.entity_id
_entity_poly.type
_entity_poly.pdbx_seq_one_letter_code
_entity_poly.pdbx_strand_id
1 'polypeptide(L)'
;LKLTRRCLEAKGIRTLVVPPYYWGINNALGSFYGSFSVRKDTMKNLLCDIFSSLKRWGITDVFNINHHGDPEHNSAIFEAIESSREKIGINAYSILSVDEVKRFGFTGREDFIIVMEDIEENAGDSGYIDIHAGAEETSMMHEYFPGAVDAELAKSLKPTNLSGDDLTEWRKGWEISRKVTPLGYVGNPAGYMAVNGNLEKFAEIVACLIEKRVK
;
A
#
# COMPACT_ATOMS: atom_id res chain seq x y z
N LEU A 1 -9.11 -4.91 2.35
CA LEU A 1 -10.40 -4.20 2.39
C LEU A 1 -11.57 -5.13 2.76
N LYS A 2 -11.77 -6.29 2.10
CA LYS A 2 -12.89 -7.21 2.42
C LYS A 2 -12.80 -7.75 3.85
N LEU A 3 -11.61 -8.13 4.31
CA LEU A 3 -11.38 -8.60 5.68
C LEU A 3 -11.64 -7.46 6.68
N THR A 4 -11.05 -6.30 6.47
CA THR A 4 -11.25 -5.11 7.32
C THR A 4 -12.73 -4.74 7.45
N ARG A 5 -13.47 -4.76 6.33
CA ARG A 5 -14.91 -4.54 6.34
C ARG A 5 -15.64 -5.55 7.24
N ARG A 6 -15.33 -6.85 7.14
CA ARG A 6 -15.96 -7.89 8.00
C ARG A 6 -15.67 -7.62 9.48
N CYS A 7 -14.45 -7.24 9.83
CA CYS A 7 -14.09 -6.89 11.19
C CYS A 7 -14.87 -5.67 11.70
N LEU A 8 -15.07 -4.64 10.87
CA LEU A 8 -15.84 -3.45 11.23
C LEU A 8 -17.35 -3.75 11.37
N GLU A 9 -17.91 -4.55 10.47
CA GLU A 9 -19.31 -4.98 10.53
C GLU A 9 -19.59 -5.81 11.79
N ALA A 10 -18.66 -6.67 12.20
CA ALA A 10 -18.76 -7.42 13.46
C ALA A 10 -18.76 -6.51 14.71
N LYS A 11 -18.20 -5.31 14.59
CA LYS A 11 -18.20 -4.26 15.63
C LYS A 11 -19.39 -3.30 15.52
N GLY A 12 -20.34 -3.56 14.63
CA GLY A 12 -21.53 -2.74 14.39
C GLY A 12 -21.28 -1.47 13.58
N ILE A 13 -20.12 -1.34 12.92
CA ILE A 13 -19.77 -0.20 12.09
C ILE A 13 -20.15 -0.50 10.64
N ARG A 14 -21.13 0.26 10.12
CA ARG A 14 -21.52 0.14 8.71
C ARG A 14 -20.46 0.74 7.82
N THR A 15 -20.00 -0.04 6.83
CA THR A 15 -18.85 0.32 6.01
C THR A 15 -19.22 0.26 4.52
N LEU A 16 -18.88 1.31 3.79
CA LEU A 16 -18.86 1.33 2.33
C LEU A 16 -17.41 1.14 1.85
N VAL A 17 -17.18 0.14 1.01
CA VAL A 17 -15.87 -0.02 0.35
C VAL A 17 -15.99 0.55 -1.06
N VAL A 18 -15.24 1.60 -1.31
CA VAL A 18 -15.08 2.16 -2.67
C VAL A 18 -14.22 1.20 -3.49
N PRO A 19 -14.52 0.98 -4.78
CA PRO A 19 -13.67 0.19 -5.65
C PRO A 19 -12.20 0.63 -5.57
N PRO A 20 -11.25 -0.32 -5.55
CA PRO A 20 -9.83 0.04 -5.49
C PRO A 20 -9.43 0.89 -6.68
N TYR A 21 -8.55 1.85 -6.44
CA TYR A 21 -7.92 2.61 -7.50
C TYR A 21 -6.68 1.84 -7.98
N TYR A 22 -6.73 1.37 -9.22
CA TYR A 22 -5.69 0.48 -9.77
C TYR A 22 -4.54 1.21 -10.46
N TRP A 23 -4.74 2.47 -10.85
CA TRP A 23 -3.74 3.24 -11.59
C TRP A 23 -3.17 4.32 -10.69
N GLY A 24 -1.89 4.18 -10.37
CA GLY A 24 -1.20 5.13 -9.53
C GLY A 24 -0.06 5.83 -10.25
N ILE A 25 0.78 6.48 -9.47
CA ILE A 25 2.08 6.96 -9.91
C ILE A 25 3.07 5.84 -9.64
N ASN A 26 3.83 5.43 -10.64
CA ASN A 26 4.74 4.31 -10.54
C ASN A 26 6.10 4.66 -11.16
N ASN A 27 6.93 5.35 -10.38
CA ASN A 27 8.25 5.77 -10.84
C ASN A 27 9.24 4.61 -10.83
N ALA A 28 9.23 3.76 -9.82
CA ALA A 28 10.19 2.66 -9.72
C ALA A 28 10.04 1.65 -10.87
N LEU A 29 8.83 1.32 -11.27
CA LEU A 29 8.56 0.29 -12.28
C LEU A 29 7.94 0.84 -13.58
N GLY A 30 7.98 2.15 -13.77
CA GLY A 30 7.31 2.82 -14.89
C GLY A 30 7.78 2.37 -16.29
N SER A 31 9.01 1.85 -16.42
CA SER A 31 9.56 1.33 -17.68
C SER A 31 9.15 -0.10 -18.03
N PHE A 32 8.46 -0.81 -17.12
CA PHE A 32 8.01 -2.18 -17.39
C PHE A 32 6.66 -2.21 -18.09
N TYR A 33 6.50 -3.14 -19.03
CA TYR A 33 5.23 -3.34 -19.73
C TYR A 33 4.12 -3.75 -18.74
N GLY A 34 2.96 -3.10 -18.86
CA GLY A 34 1.84 -3.29 -17.94
C GLY A 34 1.84 -2.32 -16.76
N SER A 35 2.91 -1.57 -16.53
CA SER A 35 2.93 -0.47 -15.55
C SER A 35 2.26 0.77 -16.14
N PHE A 36 1.06 1.07 -15.68
CA PHE A 36 0.41 2.35 -15.97
C PHE A 36 0.81 3.37 -14.93
N SER A 37 1.21 4.56 -15.35
CA SER A 37 1.50 5.67 -14.46
C SER A 37 0.67 6.89 -14.84
N VAL A 38 0.02 7.52 -13.87
CA VAL A 38 -0.76 8.74 -14.05
C VAL A 38 -0.01 9.94 -13.46
N ARG A 39 -0.32 11.13 -13.95
CA ARG A 39 0.25 12.36 -13.40
C ARG A 39 -0.28 12.61 -11.99
N LYS A 40 0.53 13.20 -11.14
CA LYS A 40 0.20 13.52 -9.75
C LYS A 40 -1.10 14.33 -9.64
N ASP A 41 -1.25 15.39 -10.43
CA ASP A 41 -2.47 16.21 -10.41
C ASP A 41 -3.70 15.44 -10.86
N THR A 42 -3.58 14.52 -11.82
CA THR A 42 -4.68 13.68 -12.25
C THR A 42 -5.17 12.80 -11.11
N MET A 43 -4.25 12.14 -10.41
CA MET A 43 -4.57 11.28 -9.27
C MET A 43 -5.19 12.09 -8.11
N LYS A 44 -4.55 13.19 -7.75
CA LYS A 44 -5.02 14.09 -6.69
C LYS A 44 -6.45 14.59 -6.97
N ASN A 45 -6.69 15.10 -8.18
CA ASN A 45 -8.01 15.63 -8.55
C ASN A 45 -9.08 14.53 -8.54
N LEU A 46 -8.77 13.34 -9.05
CA LEU A 46 -9.69 12.21 -9.00
C LEU A 46 -10.06 11.83 -7.56
N LEU A 47 -9.09 11.79 -6.65
CA LEU A 47 -9.36 11.51 -5.23
C LEU A 47 -10.23 12.61 -4.60
N CYS A 48 -9.97 13.88 -4.90
CA CYS A 48 -10.82 14.98 -4.44
C CYS A 48 -12.27 14.87 -4.95
N ASP A 49 -12.46 14.48 -6.21
CA ASP A 49 -13.80 14.27 -6.79
C ASP A 49 -14.53 13.09 -6.15
N ILE A 50 -13.80 12.01 -5.83
CA ILE A 50 -14.33 10.86 -5.08
C ILE A 50 -14.77 11.32 -3.68
N PHE A 51 -13.91 12.02 -2.94
CA PHE A 51 -14.22 12.52 -1.59
C PHE A 51 -15.42 13.47 -1.62
N SER A 52 -15.50 14.35 -2.62
CA SER A 52 -16.66 15.24 -2.82
C SER A 52 -17.94 14.46 -3.04
N SER A 53 -17.89 13.38 -3.80
CA SER A 53 -19.05 12.51 -4.05
C SER A 53 -19.48 11.77 -2.77
N LEU A 54 -18.51 11.23 -2.02
CA LEU A 54 -18.79 10.57 -0.74
C LEU A 54 -19.43 11.54 0.27
N LYS A 55 -18.93 12.77 0.35
CA LYS A 55 -19.49 13.81 1.20
C LYS A 55 -20.93 14.13 0.84
N ARG A 56 -21.26 14.27 -0.47
CA ARG A 56 -22.64 14.49 -0.94
C ARG A 56 -23.57 13.33 -0.59
N TRP A 57 -23.07 12.12 -0.48
CA TRP A 57 -23.85 10.94 -0.06
C TRP A 57 -24.00 10.81 1.46
N GLY A 58 -23.48 11.78 2.22
CA GLY A 58 -23.57 11.79 3.70
C GLY A 58 -22.51 10.95 4.38
N ILE A 59 -21.46 10.54 3.67
CA ILE A 59 -20.29 9.89 4.29
C ILE A 59 -19.45 10.97 4.98
N THR A 60 -19.18 10.78 6.25
CA THR A 60 -18.42 11.72 7.08
C THR A 60 -16.97 11.35 7.21
N ASP A 61 -16.66 10.06 7.28
CA ASP A 61 -15.32 9.54 7.58
C ASP A 61 -14.85 8.60 6.46
N VAL A 62 -13.65 8.86 5.95
CA VAL A 62 -13.03 8.10 4.87
C VAL A 62 -11.63 7.68 5.30
N PHE A 63 -11.33 6.41 5.14
CA PHE A 63 -10.03 5.83 5.49
C PHE A 63 -9.35 5.32 4.24
N ASN A 64 -8.20 5.88 3.91
CA ASN A 64 -7.35 5.41 2.83
C ASN A 64 -6.40 4.33 3.37
N ILE A 65 -6.41 3.18 2.71
CA ILE A 65 -5.48 2.08 2.95
C ILE A 65 -4.70 1.88 1.65
N ASN A 66 -3.40 2.15 1.69
CA ASN A 66 -2.52 2.08 0.54
C ASN A 66 -1.28 1.25 0.88
N HIS A 67 -0.90 0.34 -0.01
CA HIS A 67 0.31 -0.48 0.09
C HIS A 67 1.33 -0.15 -1.01
N HIS A 68 1.07 0.88 -1.82
CA HIS A 68 2.02 1.28 -2.85
C HIS A 68 3.04 2.28 -2.29
N GLY A 69 4.32 1.90 -2.33
CA GLY A 69 5.39 2.62 -1.66
C GLY A 69 5.97 3.82 -2.42
N ASP A 70 5.48 4.16 -3.63
CA ASP A 70 6.00 5.30 -4.40
C ASP A 70 5.75 6.63 -3.66
N PRO A 71 6.81 7.46 -3.44
CA PRO A 71 6.67 8.69 -2.66
C PRO A 71 5.74 9.72 -3.31
N GLU A 72 5.76 9.84 -4.65
CA GLU A 72 4.91 10.79 -5.36
C GLU A 72 3.45 10.37 -5.36
N HIS A 73 3.19 9.06 -5.44
CA HIS A 73 1.86 8.48 -5.27
C HIS A 73 1.28 8.82 -3.90
N ASN A 74 2.06 8.57 -2.84
CA ASN A 74 1.63 8.88 -1.48
C ASN A 74 1.44 10.39 -1.25
N SER A 75 2.32 11.23 -1.79
CA SER A 75 2.16 12.69 -1.76
C SER A 75 0.84 13.14 -2.42
N ALA A 76 0.45 12.53 -3.54
CA ALA A 76 -0.83 12.84 -4.19
C ALA A 76 -2.03 12.48 -3.29
N ILE A 77 -1.96 11.36 -2.56
CA ILE A 77 -2.98 10.95 -1.58
C ILE A 77 -3.07 11.96 -0.45
N PHE A 78 -1.93 12.31 0.17
CA PHE A 78 -1.91 13.22 1.31
C PHE A 78 -2.44 14.61 0.94
N GLU A 79 -2.00 15.15 -0.19
CA GLU A 79 -2.51 16.44 -0.69
C GLU A 79 -4.01 16.40 -1.02
N ALA A 80 -4.53 15.29 -1.53
CA ALA A 80 -5.97 15.14 -1.77
C ALA A 80 -6.75 15.09 -0.45
N ILE A 81 -6.24 14.38 0.56
CA ILE A 81 -6.82 14.30 1.90
C ILE A 81 -6.87 15.68 2.53
N GLU A 82 -5.73 16.38 2.63
CA GLU A 82 -5.64 17.71 3.22
C GLU A 82 -6.57 18.72 2.52
N SER A 83 -6.48 18.78 1.19
CA SER A 83 -7.33 19.67 0.39
C SER A 83 -8.84 19.39 0.58
N SER A 84 -9.23 18.12 0.69
CA SER A 84 -10.63 17.76 0.86
C SER A 84 -11.13 18.02 2.29
N ARG A 85 -10.29 17.82 3.30
CA ARG A 85 -10.59 18.19 4.69
C ARG A 85 -10.84 19.69 4.80
N GLU A 86 -9.96 20.49 4.20
CA GLU A 86 -10.03 21.95 4.23
C GLU A 86 -11.23 22.49 3.45
N LYS A 87 -11.43 22.06 2.20
CA LYS A 87 -12.39 22.67 1.27
C LYS A 87 -13.81 22.18 1.41
N ILE A 88 -14.01 20.89 1.75
CA ILE A 88 -15.32 20.27 1.81
C ILE A 88 -15.68 19.68 3.18
N GLY A 89 -14.77 19.76 4.15
CA GLY A 89 -15.00 19.33 5.52
C GLY A 89 -15.32 17.84 5.66
N ILE A 90 -14.70 16.97 4.85
CA ILE A 90 -14.78 15.53 5.01
C ILE A 90 -13.64 15.05 5.92
N ASN A 91 -13.90 14.14 6.83
CA ASN A 91 -12.89 13.53 7.66
C ASN A 91 -12.17 12.42 6.89
N ALA A 92 -11.20 12.77 6.08
CA ALA A 92 -10.39 11.80 5.35
C ALA A 92 -9.08 11.53 6.10
N TYR A 93 -8.68 10.26 6.16
CA TYR A 93 -7.51 9.80 6.91
C TYR A 93 -6.66 8.87 6.06
N SER A 94 -5.35 8.87 6.30
CA SER A 94 -4.41 7.85 5.82
C SER A 94 -3.91 7.03 7.00
N ILE A 95 -3.92 5.70 6.86
CA ILE A 95 -3.38 4.77 7.86
C ILE A 95 -1.96 4.42 7.41
N LEU A 96 -0.97 4.71 8.23
CA LEU A 96 0.45 4.53 7.93
C LEU A 96 1.14 3.75 9.06
N SER A 97 2.08 2.89 8.71
CA SER A 97 3.00 2.31 9.68
C SER A 97 3.96 3.36 10.27
N VAL A 98 4.60 3.03 11.37
CA VAL A 98 5.61 3.92 12.01
C VAL A 98 6.74 4.26 11.03
N ASP A 99 7.16 3.29 10.22
CA ASP A 99 8.24 3.52 9.24
C ASP A 99 7.78 4.35 8.04
N GLU A 100 6.52 4.22 7.61
CA GLU A 100 5.95 5.08 6.56
C GLU A 100 5.82 6.53 7.04
N VAL A 101 5.39 6.75 8.28
CA VAL A 101 5.35 8.08 8.91
C VAL A 101 6.72 8.75 8.82
N LYS A 102 7.79 8.06 9.24
CA LYS A 102 9.17 8.56 9.17
C LYS A 102 9.59 8.80 7.71
N ARG A 103 9.33 7.84 6.83
CA ARG A 103 9.74 7.86 5.42
C ARG A 103 9.12 9.02 4.65
N PHE A 104 7.87 9.37 4.97
CA PHE A 104 7.16 10.48 4.33
C PHE A 104 7.36 11.83 5.05
N GLY A 105 8.16 11.87 6.12
CA GLY A 105 8.53 13.09 6.83
C GLY A 105 7.45 13.63 7.76
N PHE A 106 6.53 12.77 8.19
CA PHE A 106 5.48 13.11 9.15
C PHE A 106 5.94 12.88 10.60
N THR A 107 5.20 13.49 11.52
CA THR A 107 5.41 13.34 12.98
C THR A 107 4.50 12.29 13.59
N GLY A 108 3.46 11.86 12.87
CA GLY A 108 2.39 11.01 13.36
C GLY A 108 1.36 11.74 14.22
N ARG A 109 1.43 13.07 14.27
CA ARG A 109 0.49 13.93 15.02
C ARG A 109 -0.43 14.74 14.12
N GLU A 110 -0.27 14.58 12.81
CA GLU A 110 -1.11 15.23 11.81
C GLU A 110 -2.55 14.69 11.93
N ASP A 111 -3.53 15.59 11.89
CA ASP A 111 -4.95 15.27 12.12
C ASP A 111 -5.53 14.24 11.12
N PHE A 112 -4.88 14.05 9.99
CA PHE A 112 -5.29 13.13 8.94
C PHE A 112 -4.48 11.83 8.92
N ILE A 113 -3.49 11.66 9.80
CA ILE A 113 -2.69 10.44 9.90
C ILE A 113 -3.16 9.61 11.08
N ILE A 114 -3.37 8.34 10.84
CA ILE A 114 -3.58 7.32 11.86
C ILE A 114 -2.36 6.41 11.83
N VAL A 115 -1.58 6.44 12.91
CA VAL A 115 -0.38 5.61 13.01
C VAL A 115 -0.78 4.20 13.42
N MET A 116 -0.37 3.25 12.60
CA MET A 116 -0.43 1.83 12.90
C MET A 116 0.91 1.41 13.51
N GLU A 117 0.89 0.97 14.76
CA GLU A 117 2.07 0.39 15.38
C GLU A 117 2.51 -0.83 14.58
N ASP A 118 3.82 -1.03 14.46
CA ASP A 118 4.37 -2.12 13.68
C ASP A 118 3.79 -3.44 14.19
N ILE A 119 3.20 -4.18 13.28
CA ILE A 119 2.82 -5.55 13.56
C ILE A 119 4.14 -6.28 13.70
N GLU A 120 4.40 -6.90 14.84
CA GLU A 120 5.46 -7.91 14.90
C GLU A 120 5.11 -8.98 13.87
N GLU A 121 5.58 -8.76 12.67
CA GLU A 121 5.50 -9.75 11.62
C GLU A 121 6.51 -10.83 11.97
N ASN A 122 6.01 -12.00 12.34
CA ASN A 122 6.75 -13.23 12.18
C ASN A 122 6.83 -13.59 10.67
N ALA A 123 7.04 -12.58 9.84
CA ALA A 123 7.49 -12.78 8.49
C ALA A 123 8.88 -13.39 8.62
N GLY A 124 9.03 -14.65 8.27
CA GLY A 124 10.33 -15.30 8.31
C GLY A 124 11.36 -14.41 7.59
N ASP A 125 12.53 -14.27 8.15
CA ASP A 125 13.62 -13.52 7.51
C ASP A 125 13.95 -14.21 6.18
N SER A 126 13.66 -13.55 5.08
CA SER A 126 13.99 -14.08 3.75
C SER A 126 15.50 -14.07 3.48
N GLY A 127 16.29 -13.42 4.36
CA GLY A 127 17.72 -13.20 4.18
C GLY A 127 18.07 -12.22 3.07
N TYR A 128 17.06 -11.57 2.47
CA TYR A 128 17.19 -10.64 1.35
C TYR A 128 16.41 -9.36 1.59
N ILE A 129 16.82 -8.27 0.96
CA ILE A 129 15.97 -7.07 0.87
C ILE A 129 14.75 -7.44 0.04
N ASP A 130 13.59 -7.48 0.65
CA ASP A 130 12.30 -7.82 0.03
C ASP A 130 11.41 -6.57 -0.01
N ILE A 131 11.12 -6.05 -1.21
CA ILE A 131 10.42 -4.77 -1.39
C ILE A 131 9.30 -4.86 -2.42
N HIS A 132 9.45 -5.70 -3.44
CA HIS A 132 8.48 -5.77 -4.52
C HIS A 132 8.47 -7.14 -5.19
N ALA A 133 7.30 -7.76 -5.24
CA ALA A 133 7.08 -9.09 -5.83
C ALA A 133 8.10 -10.14 -5.35
N GLY A 134 8.60 -10.01 -4.13
CA GLY A 134 9.51 -10.94 -3.47
C GLY A 134 8.75 -12.04 -2.72
N ALA A 135 9.33 -12.54 -1.64
CA ALA A 135 8.74 -13.65 -0.88
C ALA A 135 7.43 -13.26 -0.21
N GLU A 136 7.36 -12.09 0.41
CA GLU A 136 6.20 -11.63 1.16
C GLU A 136 4.97 -11.41 0.27
N GLU A 137 5.08 -10.57 -0.76
CA GLU A 137 3.97 -10.30 -1.68
C GLU A 137 3.55 -11.56 -2.44
N THR A 138 4.50 -12.41 -2.84
CA THR A 138 4.21 -13.69 -3.51
C THR A 138 3.48 -14.65 -2.56
N SER A 139 3.85 -14.71 -1.27
CA SER A 139 3.16 -15.50 -0.26
C SER A 139 1.70 -15.07 -0.10
N MET A 140 1.47 -13.78 0.11
CA MET A 140 0.10 -13.23 0.23
C MET A 140 -0.74 -13.50 -1.02
N MET A 141 -0.17 -13.29 -2.21
CA MET A 141 -0.87 -13.57 -3.47
C MET A 141 -1.17 -15.06 -3.63
N HIS A 142 -0.24 -15.94 -3.27
CA HIS A 142 -0.45 -17.39 -3.35
C HIS A 142 -1.53 -17.87 -2.38
N GLU A 143 -1.59 -17.31 -1.16
CA GLU A 143 -2.58 -17.68 -0.16
C GLU A 143 -3.99 -17.22 -0.53
N TYR A 144 -4.14 -15.95 -0.92
CA TYR A 144 -5.47 -15.34 -1.12
C TYR A 144 -5.96 -15.39 -2.58
N PHE A 145 -5.05 -15.53 -3.54
CA PHE A 145 -5.31 -15.55 -4.98
C PHE A 145 -4.44 -16.59 -5.71
N PRO A 146 -4.47 -17.87 -5.32
CA PRO A 146 -3.53 -18.87 -5.85
C PRO A 146 -3.58 -19.00 -7.37
N GLY A 147 -4.73 -18.76 -8.00
CA GLY A 147 -4.86 -18.76 -9.46
C GLY A 147 -4.20 -17.58 -10.19
N ALA A 148 -3.72 -16.57 -9.45
CA ALA A 148 -3.00 -15.43 -10.01
C ALA A 148 -1.47 -15.56 -9.87
N VAL A 149 -0.97 -16.64 -9.28
CA VAL A 149 0.46 -16.89 -9.07
C VAL A 149 0.91 -18.07 -9.88
N ASP A 150 1.89 -17.86 -10.75
CA ASP A 150 2.64 -18.96 -11.38
C ASP A 150 3.67 -19.50 -10.37
N ALA A 151 3.27 -20.50 -9.60
CA ALA A 151 4.07 -21.08 -8.53
C ALA A 151 5.36 -21.76 -9.05
N GLU A 152 5.34 -22.33 -10.25
CA GLU A 152 6.52 -22.98 -10.84
C GLU A 152 7.53 -21.91 -11.30
N LEU A 153 7.04 -20.84 -11.91
CA LEU A 153 7.89 -19.69 -12.24
C LEU A 153 8.49 -19.08 -10.97
N ALA A 154 7.67 -18.79 -9.95
CA ALA A 154 8.13 -18.22 -8.69
C ALA A 154 9.27 -19.04 -8.07
N LYS A 155 9.14 -20.37 -7.98
CA LYS A 155 10.17 -21.27 -7.48
C LYS A 155 11.46 -21.27 -8.30
N SER A 156 11.39 -20.96 -9.60
CA SER A 156 12.53 -20.93 -10.52
C SER A 156 13.32 -19.63 -10.47
N LEU A 157 12.74 -18.55 -9.93
CA LEU A 157 13.37 -17.24 -9.87
C LEU A 157 14.47 -17.19 -8.80
N LYS A 158 15.55 -16.49 -9.12
CA LYS A 158 16.67 -16.31 -8.21
C LYS A 158 16.44 -15.04 -7.37
N PRO A 159 16.93 -15.01 -6.11
CA PRO A 159 16.89 -13.78 -5.32
C PRO A 159 17.69 -12.66 -6.01
N THR A 160 17.20 -11.43 -5.90
CA THR A 160 17.90 -10.27 -6.49
C THR A 160 19.19 -9.90 -5.74
N ASN A 161 19.27 -10.24 -4.46
CA ASN A 161 20.45 -10.02 -3.61
C ASN A 161 21.04 -8.60 -3.70
N LEU A 162 20.15 -7.59 -3.71
CA LEU A 162 20.56 -6.19 -3.81
C LEU A 162 21.26 -5.71 -2.55
N SER A 163 22.28 -4.88 -2.71
CA SER A 163 22.85 -4.05 -1.64
C SER A 163 22.03 -2.79 -1.38
N GLY A 164 22.32 -2.05 -0.31
CA GLY A 164 21.72 -0.74 -0.06
C GLY A 164 22.00 0.27 -1.17
N ASP A 165 23.17 0.21 -1.78
CA ASP A 165 23.54 1.08 -2.90
C ASP A 165 22.75 0.72 -4.16
N ASP A 166 22.58 -0.57 -4.46
CA ASP A 166 21.74 -1.03 -5.57
C ASP A 166 20.29 -0.57 -5.38
N LEU A 167 19.78 -0.65 -4.14
CA LEU A 167 18.43 -0.18 -3.83
C LEU A 167 18.29 1.34 -4.01
N THR A 168 19.33 2.10 -3.69
CA THR A 168 19.37 3.54 -3.91
C THR A 168 19.32 3.86 -5.41
N GLU A 169 20.07 3.12 -6.23
CA GLU A 169 19.99 3.23 -7.68
C GLU A 169 18.60 2.81 -8.20
N TRP A 170 18.07 1.69 -7.73
CA TRP A 170 16.75 1.20 -8.12
C TRP A 170 15.63 2.23 -7.87
N ARG A 171 15.70 2.95 -6.75
CA ARG A 171 14.72 4.00 -6.39
C ARG A 171 14.72 5.21 -7.31
N LYS A 172 15.73 5.38 -8.17
CA LYS A 172 15.73 6.44 -9.20
C LYS A 172 14.68 6.19 -10.28
N GLY A 173 14.19 4.96 -10.37
CA GLY A 173 13.05 4.60 -11.21
C GLY A 173 13.33 4.44 -12.69
N TRP A 174 12.28 4.15 -13.44
CA TRP A 174 12.27 4.03 -14.91
C TRP A 174 13.36 3.09 -15.43
N GLU A 175 14.12 3.51 -16.42
CA GLU A 175 15.16 2.69 -17.06
C GLU A 175 16.31 2.33 -16.10
N ILE A 176 16.53 3.11 -15.03
CA ILE A 176 17.56 2.82 -14.05
C ILE A 176 17.13 1.61 -13.20
N SER A 177 15.91 1.62 -12.71
CA SER A 177 15.40 0.48 -11.94
C SER A 177 15.35 -0.80 -12.79
N ARG A 178 15.00 -0.69 -14.06
CA ARG A 178 14.99 -1.82 -14.98
C ARG A 178 16.38 -2.41 -15.24
N LYS A 179 17.43 -1.58 -15.21
CA LYS A 179 18.82 -2.07 -15.31
C LYS A 179 19.23 -2.84 -14.05
N VAL A 180 18.82 -2.38 -12.88
CA VAL A 180 19.13 -3.02 -11.59
C VAL A 180 18.36 -4.34 -11.43
N THR A 181 17.07 -4.33 -11.78
CA THR A 181 16.19 -5.50 -11.68
C THR A 181 15.46 -5.76 -13.00
N PRO A 182 16.10 -6.41 -13.97
CA PRO A 182 15.54 -6.58 -15.32
C PRO A 182 14.19 -7.30 -15.37
N LEU A 183 13.89 -8.13 -14.36
CA LEU A 183 12.64 -8.88 -14.25
C LEU A 183 11.58 -8.17 -13.38
N GLY A 184 11.93 -7.01 -12.78
CA GLY A 184 10.99 -6.14 -12.07
C GLY A 184 10.80 -6.42 -10.59
N TYR A 185 11.15 -7.58 -10.07
CA TYR A 185 11.03 -7.89 -8.65
C TYR A 185 12.28 -7.50 -7.83
N VAL A 186 12.08 -7.23 -6.55
CA VAL A 186 13.13 -6.97 -5.56
C VAL A 186 12.87 -7.86 -4.35
N GLY A 187 13.62 -8.94 -4.21
CA GLY A 187 13.45 -9.92 -3.15
C GLY A 187 13.78 -11.34 -3.59
N ASN A 188 13.19 -12.31 -2.91
CA ASN A 188 13.34 -13.74 -3.19
C ASN A 188 11.98 -14.41 -3.43
N PRO A 189 11.40 -14.33 -4.63
CA PRO A 189 10.09 -14.93 -4.90
C PRO A 189 10.04 -16.43 -4.60
N ALA A 190 11.14 -17.17 -4.81
CA ALA A 190 11.21 -18.61 -4.54
C ALA A 190 11.02 -18.96 -3.06
N GLY A 191 11.30 -18.01 -2.16
CA GLY A 191 11.17 -18.19 -0.72
C GLY A 191 9.74 -18.00 -0.16
N TYR A 192 8.74 -17.79 -1.00
CA TYR A 192 7.41 -17.38 -0.58
C TYR A 192 6.71 -18.35 0.39
N MET A 193 7.02 -19.65 0.35
CA MET A 193 6.45 -20.64 1.27
C MET A 193 7.01 -20.58 2.70
N ALA A 194 8.12 -19.88 2.91
CA ALA A 194 8.74 -19.71 4.21
C ALA A 194 8.30 -18.42 4.93
N VAL A 195 7.50 -17.61 4.27
CA VAL A 195 7.00 -16.32 4.77
C VAL A 195 5.49 -16.40 4.92
N ASN A 196 4.94 -15.73 5.91
CA ASN A 196 3.48 -15.70 6.14
C ASN A 196 3.02 -14.25 6.27
N GLY A 197 2.37 -13.73 5.24
CA GLY A 197 1.72 -12.41 5.27
C GLY A 197 0.38 -12.51 5.97
N ASN A 198 0.29 -12.08 7.23
CA ASN A 198 -0.93 -12.19 8.04
C ASN A 198 -1.93 -11.05 7.74
N LEU A 199 -2.62 -11.15 6.59
CA LEU A 199 -3.63 -10.15 6.19
C LEU A 199 -4.83 -10.10 7.14
N GLU A 200 -5.17 -11.19 7.83
CA GLU A 200 -6.22 -11.20 8.84
C GLU A 200 -5.86 -10.31 10.01
N LYS A 201 -4.66 -10.49 10.58
CA LYS A 201 -4.16 -9.67 11.69
C LYS A 201 -4.06 -8.19 11.28
N PHE A 202 -3.54 -7.92 10.09
CA PHE A 202 -3.52 -6.57 9.53
C PHE A 202 -4.93 -5.97 9.46
N ALA A 203 -5.91 -6.70 8.94
CA ALA A 203 -7.29 -6.24 8.83
C ALA A 203 -7.96 -5.98 10.18
N GLU A 204 -7.67 -6.79 11.19
CA GLU A 204 -8.14 -6.59 12.57
C GLU A 204 -7.55 -5.33 13.20
N ILE A 205 -6.25 -5.09 13.05
CA ILE A 205 -5.59 -3.89 13.57
C ILE A 205 -6.16 -2.64 12.89
N VAL A 206 -6.26 -2.63 11.56
CA VAL A 206 -6.85 -1.53 10.83
C VAL A 206 -8.29 -1.27 11.26
N ALA A 207 -9.09 -2.32 11.46
CA ALA A 207 -10.47 -2.18 11.95
C ALA A 207 -10.52 -1.60 13.37
N CYS A 208 -9.61 -1.98 14.26
CA CYS A 208 -9.51 -1.40 15.60
C CYS A 208 -9.12 0.09 15.57
N LEU A 209 -8.21 0.47 14.70
CA LEU A 209 -7.81 1.89 14.53
C LEU A 209 -8.97 2.73 14.01
N ILE A 210 -9.69 2.24 13.02
CA ILE A 210 -10.90 2.88 12.49
C ILE A 210 -11.97 3.01 13.58
N GLU A 211 -12.25 1.93 14.33
CA GLU A 211 -13.23 1.95 15.41
C GLU A 211 -12.93 3.03 16.44
N LYS A 212 -11.67 3.15 16.90
CA LYS A 212 -11.22 4.18 17.86
C LYS A 212 -11.41 5.61 17.32
N ARG A 213 -11.46 5.77 15.99
CA ARG A 213 -11.58 7.10 15.37
C ARG A 213 -13.02 7.53 15.16
N VAL A 214 -13.96 6.59 14.98
CA VAL A 214 -15.37 6.89 14.69
C VAL A 214 -16.31 6.77 15.90
N LYS A 215 -15.84 6.24 17.01
CA LYS A 215 -16.52 6.18 18.32
C LYS A 215 -15.98 7.23 19.26
#